data_490d1dd64bde6370a2c531c602915e59
#
_entry.id   490d1dd64bde6370a2c531c602915e59
#
_cell.length_a   1.000
_cell.length_b   1.000
_cell.length_c   1.000
_cell.angle_alpha   90.00
_cell.angle_beta   90.00
_cell.angle_gamma   90.00
#
_symmetry.space_group_name_H-M   'P 1'
#
loop_
_entity.id
_entity.type
_entity.pdbx_description
1 polymer ?
#
loop_
_entity_poly.entity_id
_entity_poly.type
_entity_poly.pdbx_seq_one_letter_code
_entity_poly.pdbx_strand_id
1 'polypeptide(L)'
;MKLLLAVDGSDNSYEAVRSLKYLARAEELHLLHVLDVPRPAYPMMMPEVSQELYETVERNMRDDGTRLLDRIVSLLPLDTGPVMKHLVVGSPVDQIVALAEQQKINLILLGARGLGPIKERLVGSISHRVLTFGPGAKLILPGPLKALHRILLPLQGSYDAEHALSFLQQNPFREAPTITLLTVLPHTRPPWPVDAISAEHMETHSLHTGTDFLEDIAAKLKPYGYHTRVVTTLGTPVDEILQQAKASNTDLILVGSRGRRGITRMVLGSVSHALLHQGTYPLMIFG
;
A
#
# COMPACT_ATOMS: atom_id res chain seq x y z
N MET A 1 0.28 -0.99 16.80
CA MET A 1 -0.32 -1.22 15.47
C MET A 1 -0.23 -2.70 15.12
N LYS A 2 -1.33 -3.33 14.66
CA LYS A 2 -1.37 -4.72 14.20
C LYS A 2 -1.02 -4.80 12.71
N LEU A 3 -0.11 -5.69 12.37
CA LEU A 3 0.39 -5.88 11.00
C LEU A 3 -0.03 -7.25 10.45
N LEU A 4 -0.34 -7.30 9.16
CA LEU A 4 -0.51 -8.54 8.41
C LEU A 4 0.51 -8.57 7.28
N LEU A 5 1.38 -9.56 7.29
CA LEU A 5 2.35 -9.84 6.23
C LEU A 5 1.93 -11.12 5.49
N ALA A 6 1.48 -10.96 4.25
CA ALA A 6 1.15 -12.10 3.40
C ALA A 6 2.36 -12.48 2.55
N VAL A 7 2.75 -13.75 2.61
CA VAL A 7 3.94 -14.30 1.94
C VAL A 7 3.59 -15.49 1.06
N ASP A 8 4.24 -15.58 -0.09
CA ASP A 8 4.10 -16.66 -1.06
C ASP A 8 5.44 -17.31 -1.46
N GLY A 9 6.54 -16.88 -0.83
CA GLY A 9 7.89 -17.34 -1.12
C GLY A 9 8.54 -16.68 -2.34
N SER A 10 7.88 -15.70 -2.98
CA SER A 10 8.47 -14.89 -4.05
C SER A 10 9.50 -13.90 -3.51
N ASP A 11 10.41 -13.43 -4.38
CA ASP A 11 11.38 -12.40 -4.02
C ASP A 11 10.72 -11.13 -3.47
N ASN A 12 9.59 -10.73 -4.03
CA ASN A 12 8.85 -9.57 -3.55
C ASN A 12 8.23 -9.78 -2.17
N SER A 13 7.83 -11.00 -1.82
CA SER A 13 7.36 -11.29 -0.46
C SER A 13 8.53 -11.24 0.55
N TYR A 14 9.73 -11.66 0.16
CA TYR A 14 10.93 -11.46 0.99
C TYR A 14 11.31 -9.98 1.15
N GLU A 15 11.12 -9.15 0.12
CA GLU A 15 11.31 -7.70 0.25
C GLU A 15 10.31 -7.08 1.22
N ALA A 16 9.06 -7.57 1.24
CA ALA A 16 8.07 -7.15 2.24
C ALA A 16 8.51 -7.51 3.67
N VAL A 17 9.09 -8.70 3.87
CA VAL A 17 9.71 -9.08 5.16
C VAL A 17 10.82 -8.11 5.57
N ARG A 18 11.75 -7.82 4.64
CA ARG A 18 12.88 -6.91 4.91
C ARG A 18 12.44 -5.48 5.22
N SER A 19 11.30 -5.05 4.70
CA SER A 19 10.76 -3.70 4.94
C SER A 19 10.27 -3.47 6.36
N LEU A 20 9.98 -4.54 7.12
CA LEU A 20 9.55 -4.45 8.53
C LEU A 20 10.56 -3.70 9.41
N LYS A 21 11.85 -3.71 9.06
CA LYS A 21 12.88 -2.95 9.79
C LYS A 21 12.66 -1.44 9.80
N TYR A 22 11.86 -0.91 8.89
CA TYR A 22 11.52 0.52 8.80
C TYR A 22 10.21 0.87 9.50
N LEU A 23 9.41 -0.13 9.85
CA LEU A 23 8.14 0.07 10.54
C LEU A 23 8.34 0.06 12.05
N ALA A 24 7.47 0.76 12.76
CA ALA A 24 7.43 0.70 14.22
C ALA A 24 7.16 -0.75 14.68
N ARG A 25 7.63 -1.06 15.90
CA ARG A 25 7.38 -2.37 16.50
C ARG A 25 5.89 -2.69 16.47
N ALA A 26 5.54 -3.85 15.93
CA ALA A 26 4.18 -4.31 15.90
C ALA A 26 3.67 -4.67 17.30
N GLU A 27 2.43 -4.34 17.58
CA GLU A 27 1.68 -4.91 18.70
C GLU A 27 1.48 -6.42 18.49
N GLU A 28 1.12 -6.79 17.26
CA GLU A 28 0.99 -8.14 16.76
C GLU A 28 1.38 -8.18 15.28
N LEU A 29 2.22 -9.12 14.87
CA LEU A 29 2.50 -9.44 13.47
C LEU A 29 1.83 -10.76 13.09
N HIS A 30 0.81 -10.69 12.25
CA HIS A 30 0.18 -11.85 11.64
C HIS A 30 0.93 -12.20 10.35
N LEU A 31 1.65 -13.33 10.35
CA LEU A 31 2.35 -13.85 9.19
C LEU A 31 1.46 -14.90 8.52
N LEU A 32 0.99 -14.61 7.31
CA LEU A 32 0.02 -15.44 6.59
C LEU A 32 0.64 -16.03 5.32
N HIS A 33 0.54 -17.36 5.20
CA HIS A 33 0.70 -18.06 3.92
C HIS A 33 -0.59 -18.80 3.58
N VAL A 34 -1.08 -18.62 2.34
CA VAL A 34 -2.31 -19.23 1.86
C VAL A 34 -1.98 -20.26 0.80
N LEU A 35 -2.45 -21.48 1.03
CA LEU A 35 -2.33 -22.61 0.12
C LEU A 35 -3.51 -22.60 -0.84
N ASP A 36 -3.27 -22.20 -2.09
CA ASP A 36 -4.25 -22.31 -3.17
C ASP A 36 -4.10 -23.69 -3.81
N VAL A 37 -4.70 -24.69 -3.17
CA VAL A 37 -4.60 -26.10 -3.58
C VAL A 37 -5.43 -26.31 -4.85
N PRO A 38 -4.81 -26.65 -5.99
CA PRO A 38 -5.54 -26.87 -7.21
C PRO A 38 -6.44 -28.12 -7.08
N ARG A 39 -7.72 -27.96 -7.37
CA ARG A 39 -8.62 -29.11 -7.47
C ARG A 39 -8.38 -29.79 -8.82
N PRO A 40 -8.12 -31.11 -8.82
CA PRO A 40 -7.98 -31.86 -10.06
C PRO A 40 -9.28 -31.76 -10.87
N ALA A 41 -9.22 -31.10 -12.02
CA ALA A 41 -10.37 -30.97 -12.93
C ALA A 41 -10.34 -32.06 -14.00
N TYR A 42 -10.22 -33.32 -13.60
CA TYR A 42 -10.30 -34.46 -14.54
C TYR A 42 -11.68 -35.11 -14.46
N PRO A 43 -12.61 -34.82 -15.40
CA PRO A 43 -13.98 -35.37 -15.38
C PRO A 43 -14.04 -36.89 -15.48
N MET A 44 -12.92 -37.54 -15.85
CA MET A 44 -12.84 -38.99 -16.06
C MET A 44 -12.11 -39.73 -14.92
N MET A 45 -11.66 -39.05 -13.84
CA MET A 45 -11.07 -39.71 -12.68
C MET A 45 -12.15 -40.23 -11.73
N MET A 46 -11.90 -41.42 -11.19
CA MET A 46 -12.77 -41.91 -10.08
C MET A 46 -12.67 -40.93 -8.91
N PRO A 47 -13.78 -40.64 -8.23
CA PRO A 47 -13.84 -39.66 -7.13
C PRO A 47 -12.81 -39.95 -6.02
N GLU A 48 -12.58 -41.24 -5.70
CA GLU A 48 -11.68 -41.69 -4.66
C GLU A 48 -10.22 -41.37 -5.01
N VAL A 49 -9.82 -41.59 -6.27
CA VAL A 49 -8.46 -41.27 -6.77
C VAL A 49 -8.22 -39.77 -6.77
N SER A 50 -9.23 -39.00 -7.16
CA SER A 50 -9.17 -37.54 -7.14
C SER A 50 -9.02 -36.99 -5.71
N GLN A 51 -9.69 -37.60 -4.75
CA GLN A 51 -9.64 -37.21 -3.35
C GLN A 51 -8.27 -37.55 -2.73
N GLU A 52 -7.75 -38.75 -2.96
CA GLU A 52 -6.42 -39.19 -2.44
C GLU A 52 -5.30 -38.29 -3.03
N LEU A 53 -5.38 -37.96 -4.32
CA LEU A 53 -4.43 -37.03 -4.96
C LEU A 53 -4.52 -35.64 -4.33
N TYR A 54 -5.72 -35.12 -4.14
CA TYR A 54 -5.92 -33.82 -3.51
C TYR A 54 -5.31 -33.77 -2.09
N GLU A 55 -5.60 -34.78 -1.27
CA GLU A 55 -5.07 -34.87 0.10
C GLU A 55 -3.55 -34.97 0.13
N THR A 56 -2.97 -35.71 -0.82
CA THR A 56 -1.51 -35.83 -0.94
C THR A 56 -0.87 -34.50 -1.34
N VAL A 57 -1.45 -33.80 -2.32
CA VAL A 57 -0.97 -32.48 -2.74
C VAL A 57 -1.12 -31.47 -1.61
N GLU A 58 -2.27 -31.44 -0.94
CA GLU A 58 -2.50 -30.54 0.19
C GLU A 58 -1.49 -30.78 1.31
N ARG A 59 -1.20 -32.04 1.66
CA ARG A 59 -0.22 -32.39 2.69
C ARG A 59 1.17 -31.88 2.35
N ASN A 60 1.63 -32.12 1.13
CA ASN A 60 2.93 -31.65 0.67
C ASN A 60 3.02 -30.10 0.69
N MET A 61 1.97 -29.43 0.23
CA MET A 61 1.90 -27.97 0.27
C MET A 61 1.89 -27.42 1.71
N ARG A 62 1.26 -28.12 2.65
CA ARG A 62 1.28 -27.75 4.08
C ARG A 62 2.68 -27.86 4.68
N ASP A 63 3.42 -28.90 4.34
CA ASP A 63 4.80 -29.07 4.79
C ASP A 63 5.71 -27.99 4.24
N ASP A 64 5.57 -27.67 2.95
CA ASP A 64 6.31 -26.59 2.30
C ASP A 64 5.93 -25.22 2.86
N GLY A 65 4.65 -24.97 3.08
CA GLY A 65 4.14 -23.74 3.66
C GLY A 65 4.62 -23.54 5.10
N THR A 66 4.69 -24.62 5.90
CA THR A 66 5.24 -24.57 7.26
C THR A 66 6.72 -24.20 7.23
N ARG A 67 7.51 -24.85 6.36
CA ARG A 67 8.93 -24.51 6.17
C ARG A 67 9.14 -23.07 5.71
N LEU A 68 8.27 -22.56 4.82
CA LEU A 68 8.30 -21.16 4.39
C LEU A 68 8.07 -20.22 5.57
N LEU A 69 7.01 -20.45 6.36
CA LEU A 69 6.71 -19.61 7.52
C LEU A 69 7.85 -19.60 8.54
N ASP A 70 8.44 -20.76 8.84
CA ASP A 70 9.58 -20.87 9.77
C ASP A 70 10.81 -20.14 9.25
N ARG A 71 11.10 -20.24 7.96
CA ARG A 71 12.16 -19.49 7.31
C ARG A 71 11.91 -17.99 7.38
N ILE A 72 10.68 -17.52 7.13
CA ILE A 72 10.33 -16.11 7.23
C ILE A 72 10.53 -15.61 8.66
N VAL A 73 10.08 -16.37 9.66
CA VAL A 73 10.27 -16.00 11.08
C VAL A 73 11.74 -15.82 11.41
N SER A 74 12.64 -16.66 10.88
CA SER A 74 14.08 -16.52 11.10
C SER A 74 14.72 -15.30 10.45
N LEU A 75 14.03 -14.66 9.50
CA LEU A 75 14.48 -13.45 8.79
C LEU A 75 13.87 -12.15 9.35
N LEU A 76 12.92 -12.26 10.29
CA LEU A 76 12.30 -11.07 10.89
C LEU A 76 13.31 -10.27 11.71
N PRO A 77 13.18 -8.93 11.74
CA PRO A 77 13.93 -8.11 12.69
C PRO A 77 13.65 -8.54 14.14
N LEU A 78 14.68 -8.52 15.01
CA LEU A 78 14.61 -9.00 16.40
C LEU A 78 13.50 -8.32 17.23
N ASP A 79 13.15 -7.08 16.91
CA ASP A 79 12.18 -6.28 17.63
C ASP A 79 10.84 -6.10 16.87
N THR A 80 10.52 -7.04 16.00
CA THR A 80 9.26 -7.00 15.21
C THR A 80 8.01 -7.03 16.11
N GLY A 81 8.08 -7.65 17.28
CA GLY A 81 6.95 -7.87 18.18
C GLY A 81 6.45 -9.32 18.15
N PRO A 82 5.35 -9.66 18.84
CA PRO A 82 4.77 -11.00 18.83
C PRO A 82 4.35 -11.43 17.43
N VAL A 83 4.72 -12.65 17.02
CA VAL A 83 4.44 -13.19 15.68
C VAL A 83 3.44 -14.33 15.77
N MET A 84 2.34 -14.23 15.03
CA MET A 84 1.32 -15.26 14.88
C MET A 84 1.36 -15.82 13.47
N LYS A 85 1.70 -17.11 13.35
CA LYS A 85 1.76 -17.81 12.06
C LYS A 85 0.38 -18.33 11.67
N HIS A 86 -0.02 -18.10 10.43
CA HIS A 86 -1.24 -18.58 9.82
C HIS A 86 -0.93 -19.33 8.53
N LEU A 87 -1.27 -20.61 8.49
CA LEU A 87 -1.20 -21.46 7.30
C LEU A 87 -2.63 -21.94 7.00
N VAL A 88 -3.22 -21.41 5.95
CA VAL A 88 -4.62 -21.67 5.61
C VAL A 88 -4.78 -22.11 4.16
N VAL A 89 -5.80 -22.91 3.88
CA VAL A 89 -6.17 -23.34 2.51
C VAL A 89 -7.28 -22.44 2.00
N GLY A 90 -7.20 -22.01 0.76
CA GLY A 90 -8.26 -21.25 0.11
C GLY A 90 -7.79 -20.22 -0.90
N SER A 91 -8.69 -19.31 -1.27
CA SER A 91 -8.36 -18.18 -2.13
C SER A 91 -7.47 -17.18 -1.38
N PRO A 92 -6.27 -16.84 -1.89
CA PRO A 92 -5.37 -15.93 -1.19
C PRO A 92 -6.01 -14.58 -0.84
N VAL A 93 -6.76 -13.99 -1.77
CA VAL A 93 -7.41 -12.68 -1.53
C VAL A 93 -8.42 -12.77 -0.41
N ASP A 94 -9.28 -13.80 -0.45
CA ASP A 94 -10.38 -13.93 0.51
C ASP A 94 -9.83 -14.19 1.92
N GLN A 95 -8.78 -15.03 2.05
CA GLN A 95 -8.13 -15.32 3.32
C GLN A 95 -7.37 -14.12 3.89
N ILE A 96 -6.68 -13.33 3.04
CA ILE A 96 -5.99 -12.09 3.47
C ILE A 96 -7.01 -11.08 3.99
N VAL A 97 -8.11 -10.85 3.25
CA VAL A 97 -9.14 -9.88 3.63
C VAL A 97 -9.87 -10.34 4.90
N ALA A 98 -10.29 -11.61 4.97
CA ALA A 98 -10.98 -12.15 6.13
C ALA A 98 -10.13 -12.07 7.40
N LEU A 99 -8.85 -12.46 7.34
CA LEU A 99 -7.95 -12.37 8.49
C LEU A 99 -7.72 -10.91 8.90
N ALA A 100 -7.56 -10.00 7.92
CA ALA A 100 -7.36 -8.59 8.20
C ALA A 100 -8.57 -7.95 8.90
N GLU A 101 -9.79 -8.31 8.50
CA GLU A 101 -11.02 -7.86 9.16
C GLU A 101 -11.18 -8.46 10.57
N GLN A 102 -11.01 -9.79 10.69
CA GLN A 102 -11.16 -10.51 11.95
C GLN A 102 -10.19 -10.00 13.02
N GLN A 103 -8.93 -9.76 12.67
CA GLN A 103 -7.88 -9.32 13.58
C GLN A 103 -7.78 -7.79 13.69
N LYS A 104 -8.61 -7.03 12.97
CA LYS A 104 -8.59 -5.56 12.93
C LYS A 104 -7.20 -5.02 12.57
N ILE A 105 -6.65 -5.55 11.49
CA ILE A 105 -5.31 -5.18 11.01
C ILE A 105 -5.25 -3.70 10.61
N ASN A 106 -4.23 -3.00 11.06
CA ASN A 106 -4.00 -1.59 10.70
C ASN A 106 -3.24 -1.44 9.38
N LEU A 107 -2.29 -2.36 9.09
CA LEU A 107 -1.45 -2.31 7.89
C LEU A 107 -1.22 -3.72 7.33
N ILE A 108 -1.56 -3.90 6.05
CA ILE A 108 -1.27 -5.11 5.28
C ILE A 108 -0.01 -4.87 4.44
N LEU A 109 0.96 -5.76 4.53
CA LEU A 109 2.19 -5.74 3.74
C LEU A 109 2.13 -6.84 2.67
N LEU A 110 2.41 -6.45 1.43
CA LEU A 110 2.39 -7.34 0.27
C LEU A 110 3.59 -7.06 -0.65
N GLY A 111 4.15 -8.10 -1.24
CA GLY A 111 4.96 -7.94 -2.44
C GLY A 111 4.06 -7.45 -3.60
N ALA A 112 4.59 -6.61 -4.48
CA ALA A 112 3.81 -6.17 -5.65
C ALA A 112 3.47 -7.31 -6.59
N ARG A 113 4.30 -8.37 -6.62
CA ARG A 113 4.13 -9.59 -7.45
C ARG A 113 4.35 -10.83 -6.60
N GLY A 114 3.62 -11.91 -6.94
CA GLY A 114 3.85 -13.24 -6.43
C GLY A 114 4.53 -14.15 -7.47
N LEU A 115 4.41 -15.46 -7.27
CA LEU A 115 4.98 -16.51 -8.13
C LEU A 115 4.27 -16.68 -9.49
N GLY A 116 3.27 -15.85 -9.80
CA GLY A 116 2.47 -15.97 -11.03
C GLY A 116 3.26 -15.84 -12.34
N PRO A 117 2.80 -16.47 -13.43
CA PRO A 117 3.57 -16.62 -14.68
C PRO A 117 3.66 -15.33 -15.52
N ILE A 118 2.86 -14.31 -15.25
CA ILE A 118 2.77 -13.10 -16.08
C ILE A 118 3.79 -12.06 -15.60
N LYS A 119 4.98 -12.08 -16.20
CA LYS A 119 6.08 -11.15 -15.85
C LYS A 119 5.85 -9.69 -16.32
N GLU A 120 4.92 -9.47 -17.23
CA GLU A 120 4.69 -8.16 -17.87
C GLU A 120 3.79 -7.22 -17.03
N ARG A 121 3.05 -7.75 -16.05
CA ARG A 121 2.22 -6.92 -15.18
C ARG A 121 3.04 -6.41 -14.00
N LEU A 122 3.03 -5.10 -13.78
CA LEU A 122 3.75 -4.44 -12.67
C LEU A 122 3.20 -4.83 -11.30
N VAL A 123 1.90 -5.18 -11.20
CA VAL A 123 1.24 -5.61 -9.97
C VAL A 123 0.50 -6.92 -10.19
N GLY A 124 0.65 -7.84 -9.24
CA GLY A 124 -0.04 -9.14 -9.25
C GLY A 124 -1.54 -9.01 -9.00
N SER A 125 -2.31 -10.00 -9.49
CA SER A 125 -3.77 -10.04 -9.31
C SER A 125 -4.21 -10.07 -7.85
N ILE A 126 -3.47 -10.77 -6.98
CA ILE A 126 -3.73 -10.84 -5.55
C ILE A 126 -3.52 -9.47 -4.91
N SER A 127 -2.34 -8.85 -5.13
CA SER A 127 -2.01 -7.55 -4.56
C SER A 127 -3.01 -6.47 -5.00
N HIS A 128 -3.39 -6.45 -6.28
CA HIS A 128 -4.40 -5.53 -6.80
C HIS A 128 -5.76 -5.71 -6.11
N ARG A 129 -6.22 -6.95 -5.94
CA ARG A 129 -7.52 -7.22 -5.29
C ARG A 129 -7.49 -6.91 -3.79
N VAL A 130 -6.39 -7.21 -3.09
CA VAL A 130 -6.23 -6.85 -1.67
C VAL A 130 -6.19 -5.34 -1.49
N LEU A 131 -5.56 -4.59 -2.41
CA LEU A 131 -5.60 -3.12 -2.40
C LEU A 131 -7.03 -2.57 -2.54
N THR A 132 -7.85 -3.24 -3.33
CA THR A 132 -9.24 -2.83 -3.59
C THR A 132 -10.17 -3.18 -2.43
N PHE A 133 -10.04 -4.38 -1.86
CA PHE A 133 -11.02 -4.94 -0.93
C PHE A 133 -10.54 -5.01 0.53
N GLY A 134 -9.21 -5.01 0.76
CA GLY A 134 -8.66 -5.14 2.10
C GLY A 134 -8.93 -3.92 2.99
N PRO A 135 -9.12 -4.11 4.29
CA PRO A 135 -9.25 -3.03 5.27
C PRO A 135 -7.89 -2.39 5.59
N GLY A 136 -7.90 -1.26 6.28
CA GLY A 136 -6.71 -0.57 6.78
C GLY A 136 -5.78 -0.04 5.69
N ALA A 137 -4.56 0.35 6.08
CA ALA A 137 -3.52 0.75 5.14
C ALA A 137 -2.87 -0.47 4.46
N LYS A 138 -2.33 -0.30 3.26
CA LYS A 138 -1.65 -1.35 2.49
C LYS A 138 -0.31 -0.83 1.98
N LEU A 139 0.77 -1.54 2.29
CA LEU A 139 2.10 -1.28 1.75
C LEU A 139 2.41 -2.28 0.64
N ILE A 140 2.66 -1.77 -0.56
CA ILE A 140 3.01 -2.55 -1.74
C ILE A 140 4.45 -2.22 -2.15
N LEU A 141 5.24 -3.26 -2.29
CA LEU A 141 6.65 -3.15 -2.63
C LEU A 141 6.90 -3.72 -4.03
N PRO A 142 7.19 -2.87 -5.03
CA PRO A 142 7.56 -3.32 -6.37
C PRO A 142 9.01 -3.86 -6.43
N GLY A 143 9.78 -3.62 -5.38
CA GLY A 143 11.16 -4.03 -5.20
C GLY A 143 11.66 -3.67 -3.80
N PRO A 144 12.98 -3.74 -3.55
CA PRO A 144 13.54 -3.51 -2.24
C PRO A 144 13.33 -2.06 -1.76
N LEU A 145 12.80 -1.92 -0.56
CA LEU A 145 12.81 -0.64 0.17
C LEU A 145 14.20 -0.47 0.80
N LYS A 146 14.99 0.45 0.24
CA LYS A 146 16.39 0.65 0.65
C LYS A 146 16.54 1.59 1.83
N ALA A 147 15.61 2.54 1.95
CA ALA A 147 15.54 3.55 3.00
C ALA A 147 14.09 3.96 3.21
N LEU A 148 13.79 4.61 4.33
CA LEU A 148 12.49 5.24 4.59
C LEU A 148 12.71 6.54 5.36
N HIS A 149 13.40 7.49 4.73
CA HIS A 149 13.69 8.80 5.29
C HIS A 149 12.83 9.91 4.68
N ARG A 150 12.29 9.68 3.47
CA ARG A 150 11.56 10.69 2.70
C ARG A 150 10.27 10.10 2.15
N ILE A 151 9.17 10.67 2.56
CA ILE A 151 7.82 10.31 2.09
C ILE A 151 7.27 11.46 1.28
N LEU A 152 6.65 11.15 0.15
CA LEU A 152 5.78 12.07 -0.59
C LEU A 152 4.33 11.72 -0.26
N LEU A 153 3.57 12.72 0.21
CA LEU A 153 2.17 12.61 0.57
C LEU A 153 1.33 13.55 -0.29
N PRO A 154 0.81 13.08 -1.43
CA PRO A 154 -0.15 13.83 -2.23
C PRO A 154 -1.51 13.88 -1.54
N LEU A 155 -2.09 15.08 -1.44
CA LEU A 155 -3.39 15.34 -0.81
C LEU A 155 -4.27 16.18 -1.74
N GLN A 156 -5.55 15.81 -1.85
CA GLN A 156 -6.52 16.52 -2.69
C GLN A 156 -7.59 17.29 -1.91
N GLY A 157 -7.67 17.08 -0.60
CA GLY A 157 -8.66 17.75 0.24
C GLY A 157 -8.72 17.20 1.67
N SER A 158 -9.67 17.70 2.44
CA SER A 158 -9.82 17.37 3.87
C SER A 158 -10.01 15.88 4.14
N TYR A 159 -10.74 15.18 3.29
CA TYR A 159 -10.95 13.73 3.44
C TYR A 159 -9.65 12.94 3.43
N ASP A 160 -8.79 13.17 2.42
CA ASP A 160 -7.49 12.50 2.32
C ASP A 160 -6.58 12.91 3.50
N ALA A 161 -6.63 14.20 3.87
CA ALA A 161 -5.84 14.74 4.98
C ALA A 161 -6.20 14.09 6.32
N GLU A 162 -7.48 13.94 6.62
CA GLU A 162 -7.96 13.31 7.87
C GLU A 162 -7.50 11.85 7.99
N HIS A 163 -7.61 11.08 6.90
CA HIS A 163 -7.15 9.69 6.88
C HIS A 163 -5.63 9.58 6.98
N ALA A 164 -4.89 10.44 6.28
CA ALA A 164 -3.44 10.49 6.38
C ALA A 164 -2.99 10.86 7.80
N LEU A 165 -3.59 11.88 8.41
CA LEU A 165 -3.33 12.28 9.78
C LEU A 165 -3.62 11.14 10.76
N SER A 166 -4.79 10.50 10.67
CA SER A 166 -5.15 9.37 11.52
C SER A 166 -4.16 8.21 11.43
N PHE A 167 -3.61 7.94 10.24
CA PHE A 167 -2.59 6.93 10.06
C PHE A 167 -1.23 7.36 10.63
N LEU A 168 -0.75 8.56 10.30
CA LEU A 168 0.55 9.06 10.72
C LEU A 168 0.64 9.31 12.23
N GLN A 169 -0.45 9.69 12.88
CA GLN A 169 -0.54 9.87 14.33
C GLN A 169 -0.32 8.57 15.13
N GLN A 170 -0.46 7.41 14.51
CA GLN A 170 -0.11 6.12 15.10
C GLN A 170 1.40 5.86 15.13
N ASN A 171 2.23 6.76 14.61
CA ASN A 171 3.68 6.62 14.45
C ASN A 171 4.06 5.27 13.80
N PRO A 172 3.60 5.01 12.56
CA PRO A 172 3.77 3.71 11.92
C PRO A 172 5.21 3.39 11.52
N PHE A 173 6.11 4.36 11.57
CA PHE A 173 7.50 4.23 11.17
C PHE A 173 8.43 4.17 12.39
N ARG A 174 9.53 3.43 12.27
CA ARG A 174 10.54 3.30 13.33
C ARG A 174 11.23 4.62 13.62
N GLU A 175 11.59 5.33 12.57
CA GLU A 175 12.14 6.68 12.61
C GLU A 175 11.20 7.60 11.86
N ALA A 176 10.97 8.80 12.39
CA ALA A 176 10.08 9.76 11.76
C ALA A 176 10.71 10.26 10.44
N PRO A 177 10.12 9.96 9.27
CA PRO A 177 10.63 10.44 8.00
C PRO A 177 10.32 11.92 7.80
N THR A 178 11.04 12.58 6.91
CA THR A 178 10.64 13.87 6.35
C THR A 178 9.49 13.64 5.36
N ILE A 179 8.38 14.36 5.53
CA ILE A 179 7.20 14.25 4.68
C ILE A 179 7.08 15.47 3.77
N THR A 180 7.14 15.26 2.47
CA THR A 180 6.77 16.29 1.50
C THR A 180 5.26 16.19 1.27
N LEU A 181 4.52 17.18 1.76
CA LEU A 181 3.09 17.37 1.51
C LEU A 181 2.94 18.00 0.13
N LEU A 182 2.16 17.39 -0.74
CA LEU A 182 1.96 17.86 -2.10
C LEU A 182 0.47 18.05 -2.39
N THR A 183 0.09 19.18 -2.93
CA THR A 183 -1.20 19.31 -3.61
C THR A 183 -0.99 19.70 -5.06
N VAL A 184 -1.71 19.00 -5.95
CA VAL A 184 -1.68 19.26 -7.39
C VAL A 184 -3.03 19.84 -7.80
N LEU A 185 -3.01 21.05 -8.25
CA LEU A 185 -4.20 21.76 -8.72
C LEU A 185 -4.27 21.70 -10.26
N PRO A 186 -5.46 21.47 -10.84
CA PRO A 186 -5.60 21.50 -12.28
C PRO A 186 -5.43 22.93 -12.80
N HIS A 187 -4.88 23.07 -14.00
CA HIS A 187 -4.95 24.36 -14.70
C HIS A 187 -6.40 24.79 -14.85
N THR A 188 -6.75 25.92 -14.27
CA THR A 188 -8.11 26.44 -14.34
C THR A 188 -8.31 27.11 -15.69
N ARG A 189 -9.10 26.48 -16.57
CA ARG A 189 -9.61 27.19 -17.76
C ARG A 189 -11.05 27.60 -17.45
N PRO A 190 -11.28 28.88 -17.21
CA PRO A 190 -12.65 29.39 -17.01
C PRO A 190 -13.51 29.05 -18.24
N PRO A 191 -14.79 28.72 -18.07
CA PRO A 191 -15.69 28.40 -19.18
C PRO A 191 -16.10 29.63 -20.04
N TRP A 192 -15.68 30.79 -19.63
CA TRP A 192 -15.87 32.07 -20.36
C TRP A 192 -14.53 32.75 -20.60
N PRO A 193 -14.42 33.60 -21.62
CA PRO A 193 -13.21 34.38 -21.85
C PRO A 193 -12.90 35.27 -20.65
N VAL A 194 -11.75 35.05 -20.02
CA VAL A 194 -11.16 35.95 -19.04
C VAL A 194 -9.87 36.53 -19.65
N ASP A 195 -9.51 37.74 -19.24
CA ASP A 195 -8.22 38.32 -19.63
C ASP A 195 -7.08 37.55 -18.92
N ALA A 196 -5.86 37.65 -19.46
CA ALA A 196 -4.70 36.90 -18.94
C ALA A 196 -4.36 37.29 -17.49
N ILE A 197 -4.59 38.54 -17.09
CA ILE A 197 -4.33 39.03 -15.72
C ILE A 197 -5.28 38.38 -14.73
N SER A 198 -6.56 38.28 -15.06
CA SER A 198 -7.56 37.60 -14.22
C SER A 198 -7.28 36.13 -14.11
N ALA A 199 -6.85 35.44 -15.17
CA ALA A 199 -6.45 34.04 -15.15
C ALA A 199 -5.23 33.80 -14.23
N GLU A 200 -4.20 34.67 -14.33
CA GLU A 200 -3.01 34.58 -13.47
C GLU A 200 -3.34 34.82 -11.99
N HIS A 201 -4.21 35.79 -11.69
CA HIS A 201 -4.68 36.02 -10.32
C HIS A 201 -5.45 34.82 -9.76
N MET A 202 -6.28 34.16 -10.56
CA MET A 202 -7.00 32.96 -10.14
C MET A 202 -6.05 31.78 -9.85
N GLU A 203 -5.03 31.58 -10.70
CA GLU A 203 -4.03 30.53 -10.47
C GLU A 203 -3.20 30.81 -9.21
N THR A 204 -2.72 32.06 -9.05
CA THR A 204 -1.97 32.50 -7.86
C THR A 204 -2.77 32.32 -6.57
N HIS A 205 -4.04 32.73 -6.58
CA HIS A 205 -4.93 32.56 -5.43
C HIS A 205 -5.16 31.06 -5.11
N SER A 206 -5.33 30.21 -6.13
CA SER A 206 -5.48 28.77 -5.97
C SER A 206 -4.23 28.14 -5.36
N LEU A 207 -3.03 28.53 -5.83
CA LEU A 207 -1.76 28.07 -5.28
C LEU A 207 -1.60 28.46 -3.81
N HIS A 208 -1.97 29.72 -3.47
CA HIS A 208 -1.90 30.19 -2.08
C HIS A 208 -2.84 29.37 -1.18
N THR A 209 -4.10 29.20 -1.59
CA THR A 209 -5.09 28.41 -0.84
C THR A 209 -4.63 26.95 -0.66
N GLY A 210 -4.02 26.37 -1.69
CA GLY A 210 -3.42 25.03 -1.61
C GLY A 210 -2.26 24.97 -0.62
N THR A 211 -1.44 25.99 -0.55
CA THR A 211 -0.32 26.09 0.39
C THR A 211 -0.83 26.22 1.83
N ASP A 212 -1.78 27.13 2.10
CA ASP A 212 -2.39 27.31 3.42
C ASP A 212 -3.01 25.99 3.94
N PHE A 213 -3.71 25.26 3.05
CA PHE A 213 -4.26 23.94 3.37
C PHE A 213 -3.17 22.94 3.82
N LEU A 214 -2.03 22.88 3.11
CA LEU A 214 -0.94 21.96 3.46
C LEU A 214 -0.18 22.43 4.72
N GLU A 215 -0.05 23.73 4.96
CA GLU A 215 0.56 24.27 6.18
C GLU A 215 -0.25 23.93 7.43
N ASP A 216 -1.59 23.94 7.37
CA ASP A 216 -2.45 23.47 8.44
C ASP A 216 -2.19 21.98 8.78
N ILE A 217 -2.02 21.14 7.75
CA ILE A 217 -1.68 19.73 7.92
C ILE A 217 -0.28 19.58 8.49
N ALA A 218 0.69 20.34 8.02
CA ALA A 218 2.05 20.35 8.54
C ALA A 218 2.08 20.68 10.04
N ALA A 219 1.32 21.69 10.45
CA ALA A 219 1.17 22.06 11.85
C ALA A 219 0.61 20.91 12.71
N LYS A 220 -0.36 20.15 12.18
CA LYS A 220 -0.97 19.00 12.86
C LYS A 220 -0.03 17.78 12.96
N LEU A 221 0.96 17.65 12.06
CA LEU A 221 1.95 16.57 12.10
C LEU A 221 3.16 16.86 12.98
N LYS A 222 3.47 18.14 13.21
CA LYS A 222 4.61 18.56 14.01
C LYS A 222 4.67 17.96 15.43
N PRO A 223 3.55 17.87 16.21
CA PRO A 223 3.58 17.26 17.54
C PRO A 223 3.98 15.79 17.57
N TYR A 224 3.87 15.09 16.43
CA TYR A 224 4.22 13.68 16.29
C TYR A 224 5.67 13.47 15.80
N GLY A 225 6.49 14.54 15.76
CA GLY A 225 7.91 14.48 15.41
C GLY A 225 8.21 14.45 13.90
N TYR A 226 7.22 14.67 13.03
CA TYR A 226 7.43 14.73 11.60
C TYR A 226 7.99 16.09 11.16
N HIS A 227 9.04 16.05 10.35
CA HIS A 227 9.49 17.21 9.59
C HIS A 227 8.74 17.26 8.26
N THR A 228 8.14 18.40 7.95
CA THR A 228 7.32 18.55 6.74
C THR A 228 7.88 19.60 5.79
N ARG A 229 7.67 19.38 4.50
CA ARG A 229 7.86 20.36 3.41
C ARG A 229 6.54 20.48 2.68
N VAL A 230 6.18 21.69 2.30
CA VAL A 230 4.94 21.98 1.58
C VAL A 230 5.25 22.31 0.13
N VAL A 231 4.53 21.68 -0.79
CA VAL A 231 4.64 21.91 -2.23
C VAL A 231 3.24 21.99 -2.83
N THR A 232 2.94 23.08 -3.50
CA THR A 232 1.72 23.28 -4.29
C THR A 232 2.10 23.51 -5.73
N THR A 233 1.52 22.76 -6.66
CA THR A 233 1.82 22.85 -8.09
C THR A 233 0.56 22.78 -8.93
N LEU A 234 0.65 23.26 -10.17
CA LEU A 234 -0.38 23.11 -11.20
C LEU A 234 0.00 21.99 -12.14
N GLY A 235 -0.96 21.18 -12.57
CA GLY A 235 -0.68 20.16 -13.56
C GLY A 235 -1.58 18.91 -13.47
N THR A 236 -1.09 17.83 -14.07
CA THR A 236 -1.72 16.51 -14.02
C THR A 236 -1.24 15.78 -12.77
N PRO A 237 -2.14 15.30 -11.88
CA PRO A 237 -1.74 14.76 -10.59
C PRO A 237 -0.66 13.68 -10.65
N VAL A 238 -0.77 12.69 -11.53
CA VAL A 238 0.19 11.59 -11.62
C VAL A 238 1.57 12.07 -12.06
N ASP A 239 1.63 12.93 -13.07
CA ASP A 239 2.89 13.45 -13.61
C ASP A 239 3.63 14.29 -12.58
N GLU A 240 2.91 15.20 -11.92
CA GLU A 240 3.46 16.05 -10.86
C GLU A 240 3.92 15.24 -9.64
N ILE A 241 3.17 14.23 -9.23
CA ILE A 241 3.57 13.32 -8.14
C ILE A 241 4.87 12.62 -8.48
N LEU A 242 5.01 12.06 -9.69
CA LEU A 242 6.22 11.36 -10.12
C LEU A 242 7.41 12.30 -10.28
N GLN A 243 7.19 13.51 -10.79
CA GLN A 243 8.21 14.56 -10.89
C GLN A 243 8.72 14.97 -9.51
N GLN A 244 7.82 15.23 -8.57
CA GLN A 244 8.17 15.57 -7.18
C GLN A 244 8.82 14.41 -6.45
N ALA A 245 8.36 13.17 -6.64
CA ALA A 245 9.00 12.00 -6.07
C ALA A 245 10.46 11.86 -6.51
N LYS A 246 10.74 12.14 -7.79
CA LYS A 246 12.11 12.16 -8.33
C LYS A 246 12.92 13.33 -7.77
N ALA A 247 12.37 14.53 -7.75
CA ALA A 247 13.05 15.74 -7.29
C ALA A 247 13.42 15.69 -5.79
N SER A 248 12.55 15.11 -4.96
CA SER A 248 12.77 14.95 -3.52
C SER A 248 13.52 13.67 -3.14
N ASN A 249 13.90 12.83 -4.11
CA ASN A 249 14.46 11.48 -3.87
C ASN A 249 13.59 10.68 -2.89
N THR A 250 12.30 10.60 -3.16
CA THR A 250 11.30 9.94 -2.31
C THR A 250 11.57 8.45 -2.21
N ASP A 251 11.49 7.93 -0.98
CA ASP A 251 11.64 6.49 -0.68
C ASP A 251 10.29 5.77 -0.74
N LEU A 252 9.18 6.46 -0.39
CA LEU A 252 7.82 5.93 -0.32
C LEU A 252 6.81 7.01 -0.73
N ILE A 253 5.84 6.65 -1.56
CA ILE A 253 4.66 7.50 -1.80
C ILE A 253 3.53 6.99 -0.90
N LEU A 254 2.98 7.87 -0.07
CA LEU A 254 1.84 7.62 0.80
C LEU A 254 0.62 8.31 0.20
N VAL A 255 -0.40 7.56 -0.26
CA VAL A 255 -1.51 8.10 -1.04
C VAL A 255 -2.85 7.57 -0.54
N GLY A 256 -3.90 8.37 -0.62
CA GLY A 256 -5.26 7.95 -0.30
C GLY A 256 -5.81 6.89 -1.27
N SER A 257 -6.65 6.01 -0.78
CA SER A 257 -7.34 5.00 -1.61
C SER A 257 -8.39 5.62 -2.53
N ARG A 258 -8.88 6.84 -2.24
CA ARG A 258 -9.98 7.53 -2.92
C ARG A 258 -9.61 8.97 -3.23
N GLY A 259 -10.29 9.56 -4.22
CA GLY A 259 -10.22 10.98 -4.50
C GLY A 259 -11.48 11.71 -3.96
N ARG A 260 -11.62 13.00 -4.33
CA ARG A 260 -12.67 13.96 -3.88
C ARG A 260 -14.12 13.47 -3.84
N ARG A 261 -14.48 12.37 -4.49
CA ARG A 261 -15.90 11.98 -4.69
C ARG A 261 -16.42 10.89 -3.77
N GLY A 262 -15.61 10.31 -2.90
CA GLY A 262 -16.08 9.38 -1.83
C GLY A 262 -16.94 8.20 -2.27
N ILE A 263 -16.96 7.85 -3.57
CA ILE A 263 -17.90 6.90 -4.14
C ILE A 263 -17.42 5.48 -3.84
N THR A 264 -18.29 4.71 -3.18
CA THR A 264 -18.30 3.26 -2.91
C THR A 264 -16.97 2.59 -2.51
N ARG A 265 -17.02 1.75 -1.48
CA ARG A 265 -15.95 0.99 -0.83
C ARG A 265 -15.14 0.04 -1.74
N MET A 266 -15.35 0.00 -3.05
CA MET A 266 -14.86 -1.05 -3.95
C MET A 266 -13.99 -0.56 -5.12
N VAL A 267 -13.53 0.70 -5.14
CA VAL A 267 -12.74 1.19 -6.27
C VAL A 267 -11.53 1.98 -5.78
N LEU A 268 -10.35 1.56 -6.22
CA LEU A 268 -9.11 2.32 -6.04
C LEU A 268 -9.19 3.62 -6.87
N GLY A 269 -8.79 4.75 -6.28
CA GLY A 269 -8.80 6.05 -6.95
C GLY A 269 -7.90 6.07 -8.19
N SER A 270 -8.24 6.90 -9.18
CA SER A 270 -7.51 6.99 -10.45
C SER A 270 -6.01 7.29 -10.27
N VAL A 271 -5.65 8.16 -9.33
CA VAL A 271 -4.26 8.51 -9.02
C VAL A 271 -3.54 7.32 -8.40
N SER A 272 -4.09 6.71 -7.34
CA SER A 272 -3.51 5.55 -6.66
C SER A 272 -3.37 4.36 -7.62
N HIS A 273 -4.37 4.13 -8.48
CA HIS A 273 -4.34 3.10 -9.51
C HIS A 273 -3.23 3.37 -10.55
N ALA A 274 -3.10 4.61 -11.04
CA ALA A 274 -2.07 4.96 -12.01
C ALA A 274 -0.67 4.84 -11.42
N LEU A 275 -0.43 5.33 -10.19
CA LEU A 275 0.85 5.18 -9.48
C LEU A 275 1.23 3.71 -9.25
N LEU A 276 0.24 2.88 -8.89
CA LEU A 276 0.41 1.45 -8.73
C LEU A 276 0.89 0.78 -10.03
N HIS A 277 0.29 1.15 -11.17
CA HIS A 277 0.65 0.63 -12.49
C HIS A 277 1.99 1.15 -13.02
N GLN A 278 2.46 2.31 -12.55
CA GLN A 278 3.82 2.77 -12.86
C GLN A 278 4.90 1.90 -12.21
N GLY A 279 4.62 1.35 -11.01
CA GLY A 279 5.49 0.39 -10.33
C GLY A 279 6.90 0.90 -10.01
N THR A 280 7.11 2.22 -10.00
CA THR A 280 8.43 2.84 -9.84
C THR A 280 8.82 3.00 -8.38
N TYR A 281 7.84 3.30 -7.52
CA TYR A 281 8.04 3.59 -6.11
C TYR A 281 7.30 2.60 -5.22
N PRO A 282 7.84 2.28 -4.04
CA PRO A 282 7.05 1.73 -2.94
C PRO A 282 5.82 2.61 -2.69
N LEU A 283 4.66 1.97 -2.56
CA LEU A 283 3.39 2.66 -2.44
C LEU A 283 2.67 2.21 -1.18
N MET A 284 2.32 3.16 -0.31
CA MET A 284 1.44 2.92 0.83
C MET A 284 0.11 3.60 0.58
N ILE A 285 -0.97 2.82 0.63
CA ILE A 285 -2.33 3.29 0.37
C ILE A 285 -3.12 3.24 1.67
N PHE A 286 -3.68 4.38 2.09
CA PHE A 286 -4.53 4.51 3.28
C PHE A 286 -5.98 4.87 2.88
N GLY A 287 -6.93 4.64 3.79
CA GLY A 287 -8.35 5.02 3.60
C GLY A 287 -9.32 3.90 3.87
#